data_6c53733d1ff523bff06670cd66b11c84
#
_entry.id   6c53733d1ff523bff06670cd66b11c84
#
_cell.length_a   1.000
_cell.length_b   1.000
_cell.length_c   1.000
_cell.angle_alpha   90.00
_cell.angle_beta   90.00
_cell.angle_gamma   90.00
#
_symmetry.space_group_name_H-M   'P 1'
#
loop_
_entity.id
_entity.type
_entity.pdbx_description
1 polymer ?
#
loop_
_entity_poly.entity_id
_entity_poly.type
_entity_poly.pdbx_seq_one_letter_code
_entity_poly.pdbx_strand_id
1 'polypeptide(L)'
;MPDDIQFRTKPEIALEQIDRALSHGVRFSAWTFDELYGRDGKFLDALESRQQAYVCEIPRNFHGWLKRPTVMRQGPKKAGKQGRPKKFPRVARRCPSSEVCNLLTYSPVFREQSWQRYRIKDTGNGPEVWEVKWSVFWRKDQAGIPTRRHCLIVARNVLTGEVKYFLSNRVPGERNPVTGKCISLRWLLCVAFGRWSIESCFRQAKEELGLDHYEVRGWRCIHRHFYVTQLSHLFCARIRQEYDNSPGEKADRITVEQVRSAVNVWLDTADLPRASQLERLKAEQKKQTYYQERNKQARKSHTKTRIAKLAEAGIDVDRIKSCVPRPNEPGGSITTQPNNL
;
A
#
# COMPACT_ATOMS: atom_id res chain seq x y z
N MET A 1 -8.21 -16.68 -26.86
CA MET A 1 -7.37 -16.95 -25.69
C MET A 1 -6.53 -18.16 -26.06
N PRO A 2 -5.25 -18.24 -25.73
CA PRO A 2 -4.46 -19.46 -25.97
C PRO A 2 -5.08 -20.64 -25.21
N ASP A 3 -5.04 -21.84 -25.80
CA ASP A 3 -5.71 -23.03 -25.26
C ASP A 3 -5.04 -23.61 -24.01
N ASP A 4 -3.81 -23.17 -23.73
CA ASP A 4 -2.99 -23.56 -22.59
C ASP A 4 -3.24 -22.73 -21.31
N ILE A 5 -4.10 -21.70 -21.40
CA ILE A 5 -4.39 -20.85 -20.23
C ILE A 5 -5.49 -21.48 -19.39
N GLN A 6 -5.12 -21.93 -18.19
CA GLN A 6 -6.04 -22.38 -17.17
C GLN A 6 -6.56 -21.21 -16.33
N PHE A 7 -7.83 -21.30 -15.93
CA PHE A 7 -8.41 -20.32 -14.99
C PHE A 7 -7.69 -20.37 -13.63
N ARG A 8 -7.34 -19.19 -13.14
CA ARG A 8 -6.76 -18.98 -11.79
C ARG A 8 -7.41 -17.78 -11.14
N THR A 9 -7.58 -17.86 -9.83
CA THR A 9 -8.08 -16.73 -9.03
C THR A 9 -7.03 -15.64 -8.89
N LYS A 10 -7.46 -14.40 -8.61
CA LYS A 10 -6.52 -13.29 -8.36
C LYS A 10 -5.49 -13.59 -7.25
N PRO A 11 -5.87 -14.20 -6.09
CA PRO A 11 -4.91 -14.60 -5.08
C PRO A 11 -3.86 -15.62 -5.57
N GLU A 12 -4.26 -16.61 -6.37
CA GLU A 12 -3.33 -17.60 -6.94
C GLU A 12 -2.34 -16.93 -7.91
N ILE A 13 -2.83 -16.05 -8.79
CA ILE A 13 -1.96 -15.28 -9.68
C ILE A 13 -0.98 -14.40 -8.87
N ALA A 14 -1.46 -13.75 -7.82
CA ALA A 14 -0.61 -12.92 -6.96
C ALA A 14 0.49 -13.74 -6.26
N LEU A 15 0.18 -14.94 -5.77
CA LEU A 15 1.18 -15.84 -5.17
C LEU A 15 2.25 -16.26 -6.18
N GLU A 16 1.86 -16.59 -7.40
CA GLU A 16 2.81 -16.91 -8.48
C GLU A 16 3.72 -15.73 -8.81
N GLN A 17 3.18 -14.51 -8.88
CA GLN A 17 3.98 -13.31 -9.11
C GLN A 17 4.96 -13.05 -7.96
N ILE A 18 4.54 -13.29 -6.72
CA ILE A 18 5.39 -13.20 -5.54
C ILE A 18 6.51 -14.23 -5.61
N ASP A 19 6.21 -15.50 -5.91
CA ASP A 19 7.19 -16.57 -6.05
C ASP A 19 8.21 -16.26 -7.15
N ARG A 20 7.72 -15.75 -8.30
CA ARG A 20 8.58 -15.30 -9.41
C ARG A 20 9.51 -14.16 -8.99
N ALA A 21 9.00 -13.14 -8.29
CA ALA A 21 9.82 -12.04 -7.82
C ALA A 21 10.90 -12.51 -6.83
N LEU A 22 10.52 -13.39 -5.90
CA LEU A 22 11.45 -13.97 -4.93
C LEU A 22 12.52 -14.85 -5.60
N SER A 23 12.16 -15.66 -6.61
CA SER A 23 13.10 -16.50 -7.36
C SER A 23 14.11 -15.68 -8.17
N HIS A 24 13.74 -14.47 -8.59
CA HIS A 24 14.65 -13.52 -9.23
C HIS A 24 15.46 -12.67 -8.23
N GLY A 25 15.48 -13.04 -6.95
CA GLY A 25 16.29 -12.38 -5.93
C GLY A 25 15.73 -11.03 -5.45
N VAL A 26 14.51 -10.65 -5.84
CA VAL A 26 13.90 -9.39 -5.37
C VAL A 26 13.52 -9.53 -3.90
N ARG A 27 14.02 -8.62 -3.06
CA ARG A 27 13.77 -8.62 -1.62
C ARG A 27 12.82 -7.48 -1.24
N PHE A 28 11.77 -7.82 -0.54
CA PHE A 28 10.77 -6.87 -0.05
C PHE A 28 10.79 -6.81 1.47
N SER A 29 10.75 -5.61 2.03
CA SER A 29 10.63 -5.44 3.49
C SER A 29 9.23 -5.79 4.00
N ALA A 30 8.20 -5.59 3.19
CA ALA A 30 6.84 -6.06 3.39
C ALA A 30 6.01 -5.96 2.11
N TRP A 31 4.91 -6.72 2.08
CA TRP A 31 3.86 -6.65 1.08
C TRP A 31 2.67 -5.88 1.64
N THR A 32 1.93 -5.19 0.75
CA THR A 32 0.67 -4.55 1.12
C THR A 32 -0.41 -4.87 0.10
N PHE A 33 -1.63 -5.10 0.59
CA PHE A 33 -2.76 -5.54 -0.20
C PHE A 33 -4.03 -4.83 0.23
N ASP A 34 -5.01 -4.83 -0.65
CA ASP A 34 -6.37 -4.38 -0.34
C ASP A 34 -7.18 -5.47 0.38
N GLU A 35 -8.43 -5.13 0.68
CA GLU A 35 -9.38 -6.01 1.37
C GLU A 35 -9.66 -7.31 0.60
N LEU A 36 -9.57 -7.31 -0.74
CA LEU A 36 -9.81 -8.52 -1.55
C LEU A 36 -8.85 -9.65 -1.16
N TYR A 37 -7.57 -9.31 -0.98
CA TYR A 37 -6.55 -10.26 -0.56
C TYR A 37 -6.53 -10.43 0.98
N GLY A 38 -6.77 -9.35 1.71
CA GLY A 38 -6.74 -9.37 3.18
C GLY A 38 -7.81 -10.25 3.84
N ARG A 39 -8.93 -10.50 3.15
CA ARG A 39 -9.97 -11.43 3.61
C ARG A 39 -9.67 -12.89 3.28
N ASP A 40 -8.76 -13.18 2.37
CA ASP A 40 -8.42 -14.55 1.96
C ASP A 40 -7.40 -15.16 2.93
N GLY A 41 -7.91 -15.98 3.86
CA GLY A 41 -7.08 -16.67 4.85
C GLY A 41 -6.04 -17.60 4.24
N LYS A 42 -6.34 -18.25 3.09
CA LYS A 42 -5.39 -19.14 2.39
C LYS A 42 -4.23 -18.35 1.80
N PHE A 43 -4.52 -17.19 1.23
CA PHE A 43 -3.51 -16.29 0.70
C PHE A 43 -2.58 -15.79 1.81
N LEU A 44 -3.13 -15.38 2.96
CA LEU A 44 -2.35 -14.94 4.11
C LEU A 44 -1.48 -16.07 4.68
N ASP A 45 -2.03 -17.30 4.80
CA ASP A 45 -1.26 -18.48 5.23
C ASP A 45 -0.12 -18.81 4.27
N ALA A 46 -0.35 -18.68 2.97
CA ALA A 46 0.66 -18.90 1.95
C ALA A 46 1.81 -17.87 2.00
N LEU A 47 1.53 -16.61 2.31
CA LEU A 47 2.56 -15.59 2.56
C LEU A 47 3.35 -15.89 3.83
N GLU A 48 2.66 -16.34 4.86
CA GLU A 48 3.27 -16.71 6.13
C GLU A 48 4.20 -17.91 6.02
N SER A 49 3.83 -18.92 5.23
CA SER A 49 4.69 -20.09 4.95
C SER A 49 5.96 -19.70 4.19
N ARG A 50 5.90 -18.65 3.37
CA ARG A 50 7.04 -18.04 2.68
C ARG A 50 7.85 -17.06 3.53
N GLN A 51 7.50 -16.93 4.82
CA GLN A 51 8.13 -15.99 5.77
C GLN A 51 8.06 -14.52 5.34
N GLN A 52 7.14 -14.18 4.45
CA GLN A 52 6.95 -12.81 3.99
C GLN A 52 6.21 -11.96 5.01
N ALA A 53 6.72 -10.76 5.29
CA ALA A 53 6.02 -9.76 6.09
C ALA A 53 4.94 -9.08 5.25
N TYR A 54 3.78 -8.80 5.86
CA TYR A 54 2.73 -8.06 5.17
C TYR A 54 1.95 -7.14 6.11
N VAL A 55 1.33 -6.12 5.51
CA VAL A 55 0.26 -5.31 6.11
C VAL A 55 -0.85 -5.19 5.07
N CYS A 56 -2.04 -5.71 5.36
CA CYS A 56 -3.17 -5.68 4.44
C CYS A 56 -4.41 -5.03 5.07
N GLU A 57 -5.22 -4.40 4.23
CA GLU A 57 -6.55 -3.95 4.63
C GLU A 57 -7.46 -5.18 4.77
N ILE A 58 -8.28 -5.21 5.83
CA ILE A 58 -9.23 -6.29 6.10
C ILE A 58 -10.64 -5.73 6.26
N PRO A 59 -11.70 -6.51 5.96
CA PRO A 59 -13.07 -6.06 6.09
C PRO A 59 -13.47 -5.87 7.54
N ARG A 60 -14.44 -4.96 7.77
CA ARG A 60 -14.98 -4.65 9.10
C ARG A 60 -15.57 -5.86 9.84
N ASN A 61 -16.03 -6.87 9.10
CA ASN A 61 -16.57 -8.13 9.61
C ASN A 61 -15.53 -9.25 9.71
N PHE A 62 -14.23 -8.93 9.64
CA PHE A 62 -13.16 -9.91 9.82
C PHE A 62 -13.13 -10.44 11.25
N HIS A 63 -13.04 -11.77 11.41
CA HIS A 63 -13.19 -12.43 12.70
C HIS A 63 -11.87 -12.80 13.37
N GLY A 64 -11.81 -12.62 14.68
CA GLY A 64 -10.68 -13.09 15.51
C GLY A 64 -10.82 -12.75 16.99
N TRP A 65 -9.69 -12.73 17.68
CA TRP A 65 -9.61 -12.55 19.13
C TRP A 65 -8.48 -11.59 19.51
N LEU A 66 -8.69 -10.78 20.55
CA LEU A 66 -7.65 -9.94 21.16
C LEU A 66 -6.86 -10.68 22.27
N LYS A 67 -7.34 -11.83 22.69
CA LYS A 67 -6.65 -12.76 23.59
C LYS A 67 -6.74 -14.14 22.98
N ARG A 68 -5.62 -14.87 22.91
CA ARG A 68 -5.59 -16.22 22.35
C ARG A 68 -6.54 -17.16 23.09
N PRO A 69 -7.56 -17.69 22.42
CA PRO A 69 -8.49 -18.61 23.05
C PRO A 69 -7.86 -19.99 23.26
N THR A 70 -8.33 -20.71 24.24
CA THR A 70 -7.94 -22.12 24.48
C THR A 70 -8.53 -23.00 23.38
N VAL A 71 -7.66 -23.78 22.73
CA VAL A 71 -8.03 -24.75 21.69
C VAL A 71 -8.07 -26.14 22.27
N MET A 72 -9.24 -26.76 22.22
CA MET A 72 -9.45 -28.16 22.60
C MET A 72 -9.10 -29.05 21.39
N ARG A 73 -8.09 -29.90 21.53
CA ARG A 73 -7.62 -30.79 20.47
C ARG A 73 -8.29 -32.16 20.46
N GLN A 74 -8.79 -32.59 21.63
CA GLN A 74 -9.42 -33.89 21.82
C GLN A 74 -10.70 -33.74 22.63
N GLY A 75 -11.63 -34.65 22.45
CA GLY A 75 -12.83 -34.77 23.30
C GLY A 75 -12.54 -35.34 24.68
N PRO A 76 -13.44 -35.14 25.65
CA PRO A 76 -13.34 -35.83 26.94
C PRO A 76 -13.36 -37.36 26.73
N LYS A 77 -12.48 -38.06 27.44
CA LYS A 77 -12.33 -39.52 27.35
C LYS A 77 -13.59 -40.34 27.77
N LYS A 78 -14.57 -39.70 28.41
CA LYS A 78 -15.81 -40.38 28.82
C LYS A 78 -16.78 -40.51 27.66
N ALA A 79 -16.96 -41.72 27.15
CA ALA A 79 -18.05 -42.12 26.28
C ALA A 79 -19.38 -42.03 27.06
N GLY A 80 -20.44 -41.57 26.39
CA GLY A 80 -21.78 -41.72 26.95
C GLY A 80 -22.73 -40.52 26.84
N LYS A 81 -22.44 -39.51 26.02
CA LYS A 81 -23.44 -38.48 25.73
C LYS A 81 -24.02 -38.69 24.34
N GLN A 82 -25.33 -38.89 24.28
CA GLN A 82 -26.10 -38.86 23.03
C GLN A 82 -25.90 -37.51 22.33
N GLY A 83 -25.72 -37.52 21.05
CA GLY A 83 -25.61 -36.34 20.18
C GLY A 83 -24.51 -36.47 19.14
N ARG A 84 -24.56 -35.61 18.10
CA ARG A 84 -23.58 -35.60 17.02
C ARG A 84 -22.15 -35.43 17.57
N PRO A 85 -21.19 -36.28 17.16
CA PRO A 85 -19.80 -36.17 17.59
C PRO A 85 -19.24 -34.77 17.34
N LYS A 86 -18.60 -34.20 18.35
CA LYS A 86 -17.97 -32.87 18.22
C LYS A 86 -16.69 -32.99 17.41
N LYS A 87 -16.54 -32.13 16.39
CA LYS A 87 -15.30 -32.03 15.61
C LYS A 87 -14.20 -31.35 16.41
N PHE A 88 -12.98 -31.84 16.28
CA PHE A 88 -11.76 -31.27 16.87
C PHE A 88 -10.71 -31.06 15.78
N PRO A 89 -9.82 -30.03 15.91
CA PRO A 89 -9.72 -29.09 17.04
C PRO A 89 -10.85 -28.04 17.03
N ARG A 90 -11.15 -27.46 18.20
CA ARG A 90 -12.16 -26.40 18.32
C ARG A 90 -11.82 -25.45 19.48
N VAL A 91 -12.31 -24.24 19.41
CA VAL A 91 -12.21 -23.26 20.50
C VAL A 91 -13.18 -23.59 21.64
N ALA A 92 -12.78 -23.35 22.87
CA ALA A 92 -13.64 -23.49 24.05
C ALA A 92 -14.89 -22.59 23.92
N ARG A 93 -16.06 -23.10 24.31
CA ARG A 93 -17.38 -22.46 24.10
C ARG A 93 -17.47 -21.02 24.63
N ARG A 94 -16.68 -20.67 25.67
CA ARG A 94 -16.70 -19.37 26.34
C ARG A 94 -15.87 -18.27 25.64
N CYS A 95 -15.24 -18.58 24.52
CA CYS A 95 -14.36 -17.66 23.79
C CYS A 95 -14.78 -17.55 22.32
N PRO A 96 -15.97 -16.99 21.99
CA PRO A 96 -16.36 -16.78 20.61
C PRO A 96 -15.42 -15.78 19.93
N SER A 97 -15.21 -15.92 18.62
CA SER A 97 -14.55 -14.88 17.82
C SER A 97 -15.51 -13.70 17.62
N SER A 98 -14.95 -12.51 17.53
CA SER A 98 -15.71 -11.29 17.27
C SER A 98 -15.23 -10.64 15.99
N GLU A 99 -16.09 -9.88 15.32
CA GLU A 99 -15.76 -9.02 14.23
C GLU A 99 -14.88 -7.85 14.70
N VAL A 100 -13.96 -7.38 13.86
CA VAL A 100 -13.04 -6.30 14.26
C VAL A 100 -13.76 -4.98 14.55
N CYS A 101 -14.87 -4.68 13.88
CA CYS A 101 -15.69 -3.51 14.20
C CYS A 101 -16.32 -3.62 15.61
N ASN A 102 -16.77 -4.81 16.02
CA ASN A 102 -17.31 -5.05 17.36
C ASN A 102 -16.21 -5.00 18.42
N LEU A 103 -15.00 -5.48 18.11
CA LEU A 103 -13.85 -5.35 18.99
C LEU A 103 -13.48 -3.88 19.24
N LEU A 104 -13.51 -3.04 18.20
CA LEU A 104 -13.28 -1.61 18.37
C LEU A 104 -14.29 -0.96 19.31
N THR A 105 -15.56 -1.33 19.16
CA THR A 105 -16.68 -0.67 19.86
C THR A 105 -16.80 -1.16 21.31
N TYR A 106 -16.69 -2.46 21.53
CA TYR A 106 -17.08 -3.07 22.82
C TYR A 106 -15.92 -3.61 23.65
N SER A 107 -14.75 -3.85 23.04
CA SER A 107 -13.62 -4.40 23.80
C SER A 107 -12.99 -3.37 24.73
N PRO A 108 -12.76 -3.66 26.00
CA PRO A 108 -12.04 -2.78 26.92
C PRO A 108 -10.66 -2.39 26.39
N VAL A 109 -9.95 -3.33 25.72
CA VAL A 109 -8.62 -3.08 25.13
C VAL A 109 -8.61 -1.87 24.19
N PHE A 110 -9.65 -1.71 23.37
CA PHE A 110 -9.74 -0.57 22.47
C PHE A 110 -10.46 0.64 23.10
N ARG A 111 -11.40 0.39 24.01
CA ARG A 111 -12.12 1.50 24.68
C ARG A 111 -11.21 2.32 25.58
N GLU A 112 -10.35 1.67 26.35
CA GLU A 112 -9.43 2.30 27.30
C GLU A 112 -8.19 2.87 26.61
N GLN A 113 -7.86 2.41 25.41
CA GLN A 113 -6.71 2.92 24.67
C GLN A 113 -7.00 4.31 24.08
N SER A 114 -6.10 5.27 24.32
CA SER A 114 -6.15 6.58 23.69
C SER A 114 -5.80 6.49 22.20
N TRP A 115 -6.45 7.30 21.37
CA TRP A 115 -6.12 7.45 19.98
C TRP A 115 -4.77 8.15 19.81
N GLN A 116 -3.87 7.57 19.01
CA GLN A 116 -2.60 8.17 18.64
C GLN A 116 -2.73 8.82 17.25
N ARG A 117 -2.37 10.09 17.13
CA ARG A 117 -2.46 10.86 15.90
C ARG A 117 -1.21 10.73 15.05
N TYR A 118 -1.39 10.49 13.75
CA TYR A 118 -0.32 10.37 12.76
C TYR A 118 -0.65 11.17 11.51
N ARG A 119 0.31 11.99 11.06
CA ARG A 119 0.34 12.54 9.70
C ARG A 119 0.84 11.43 8.77
N ILE A 120 -0.05 10.86 8.00
CA ILE A 120 0.24 9.66 7.20
C ILE A 120 0.94 10.04 5.90
N LYS A 121 0.40 11.02 5.18
CA LYS A 121 0.95 11.49 3.90
C LYS A 121 0.55 12.94 3.65
N ASP A 122 1.25 13.57 2.72
CA ASP A 122 0.86 14.86 2.16
C ASP A 122 0.26 14.63 0.77
N THR A 123 -0.94 15.10 0.58
CA THR A 123 -1.66 15.04 -0.69
C THR A 123 -1.65 16.40 -1.38
N GLY A 124 -2.14 16.47 -2.62
CA GLY A 124 -2.38 17.76 -3.29
C GLY A 124 -3.34 18.68 -2.53
N ASN A 125 -4.13 18.11 -1.61
CA ASN A 125 -5.06 18.83 -0.74
C ASN A 125 -4.49 19.12 0.67
N GLY A 126 -3.21 18.83 0.91
CA GLY A 126 -2.54 19.03 2.18
C GLY A 126 -2.39 17.77 3.03
N PRO A 127 -1.99 17.92 4.32
CA PRO A 127 -1.67 16.80 5.19
C PRO A 127 -2.89 15.93 5.50
N GLU A 128 -2.70 14.61 5.43
CA GLU A 128 -3.71 13.62 5.79
C GLU A 128 -3.40 13.04 7.17
N VAL A 129 -4.30 13.26 8.12
CA VAL A 129 -4.13 12.88 9.53
C VAL A 129 -5.12 11.79 9.90
N TRP A 130 -4.61 10.74 10.52
CA TRP A 130 -5.39 9.61 11.02
C TRP A 130 -5.13 9.39 12.51
N GLU A 131 -6.16 9.04 13.22
CA GLU A 131 -6.10 8.53 14.59
C GLU A 131 -6.00 7.01 14.56
N VAL A 132 -5.11 6.43 15.35
CA VAL A 132 -4.75 5.02 15.28
C VAL A 132 -4.81 4.37 16.66
N LYS A 133 -5.39 3.19 16.71
CA LYS A 133 -5.31 2.23 17.82
C LYS A 133 -4.77 0.91 17.27
N TRP A 134 -4.11 0.12 18.11
CA TRP A 134 -3.63 -1.19 17.70
C TRP A 134 -3.61 -2.17 18.84
N SER A 135 -3.68 -3.46 18.53
CA SER A 135 -3.55 -4.53 19.52
C SER A 135 -3.01 -5.80 18.89
N VAL A 136 -2.49 -6.68 19.73
CA VAL A 136 -2.22 -8.06 19.33
C VAL A 136 -3.53 -8.74 19.01
N PHE A 137 -3.52 -9.55 17.94
CA PHE A 137 -4.72 -10.17 17.39
C PHE A 137 -4.44 -11.59 16.91
N TRP A 138 -5.39 -12.47 17.06
CA TRP A 138 -5.38 -13.83 16.52
C TRP A 138 -6.55 -13.98 15.56
N ARG A 139 -6.25 -14.05 14.26
CA ARG A 139 -7.31 -14.25 13.26
C ARG A 139 -7.89 -15.65 13.36
N LYS A 140 -9.14 -15.78 13.02
CA LYS A 140 -9.84 -17.06 12.90
C LYS A 140 -9.48 -17.69 11.58
N ASP A 141 -9.02 -18.95 11.58
CA ASP A 141 -8.79 -19.74 10.38
C ASP A 141 -10.08 -20.41 9.85
N GLN A 142 -9.96 -21.15 8.78
CA GLN A 142 -11.09 -21.88 8.18
C GLN A 142 -11.64 -23.00 9.07
N ALA A 143 -10.81 -23.57 9.94
CA ALA A 143 -11.23 -24.55 10.94
C ALA A 143 -11.91 -23.91 12.16
N GLY A 144 -11.97 -22.59 12.22
CA GLY A 144 -12.57 -21.84 13.32
C GLY A 144 -11.68 -21.71 14.54
N ILE A 145 -10.36 -21.94 14.41
CA ILE A 145 -9.37 -21.84 15.49
C ILE A 145 -8.45 -20.63 15.28
N PRO A 146 -7.76 -20.16 16.37
CA PRO A 146 -6.85 -19.04 16.26
C PRO A 146 -5.57 -19.44 15.49
N THR A 147 -5.15 -18.57 14.59
CA THR A 147 -3.85 -18.66 13.93
C THR A 147 -2.72 -18.20 14.86
N ARG A 148 -1.56 -17.86 14.30
CA ARG A 148 -0.48 -17.22 15.05
C ARG A 148 -0.82 -15.77 15.41
N ARG A 149 0.08 -15.13 16.15
CA ARG A 149 -0.02 -13.74 16.59
C ARG A 149 0.11 -12.77 15.41
N HIS A 150 -0.80 -11.81 15.33
CA HIS A 150 -0.83 -10.72 14.38
C HIS A 150 -0.92 -9.37 15.10
N CYS A 151 -0.84 -8.30 14.36
CA CYS A 151 -1.16 -6.94 14.80
C CYS A 151 -2.44 -6.49 14.07
N LEU A 152 -3.47 -6.16 14.82
CA LEU A 152 -4.65 -5.46 14.33
C LEU A 152 -4.44 -3.96 14.53
N ILE A 153 -4.55 -3.20 13.45
CA ILE A 153 -4.47 -1.74 13.47
C ILE A 153 -5.83 -1.21 13.02
N VAL A 154 -6.38 -0.30 13.80
CA VAL A 154 -7.58 0.45 13.47
C VAL A 154 -7.20 1.90 13.25
N ALA A 155 -7.49 2.43 12.09
CA ALA A 155 -7.20 3.81 11.73
C ALA A 155 -8.50 4.55 11.39
N ARG A 156 -8.68 5.75 11.97
CA ARG A 156 -9.82 6.63 11.70
C ARG A 156 -9.32 7.96 11.14
N ASN A 157 -9.83 8.35 9.99
CA ASN A 157 -9.52 9.66 9.41
C ASN A 157 -10.17 10.75 10.26
N VAL A 158 -9.40 11.75 10.65
CA VAL A 158 -9.88 12.79 11.57
C VAL A 158 -10.93 13.69 10.94
N LEU A 159 -10.81 13.98 9.64
CA LEU A 159 -11.72 14.91 8.96
C LEU A 159 -12.94 14.23 8.37
N THR A 160 -12.81 13.00 7.86
CA THR A 160 -13.92 12.29 7.19
C THR A 160 -14.62 11.30 8.10
N GLY A 161 -14.00 10.90 9.22
CA GLY A 161 -14.51 9.84 10.08
C GLY A 161 -14.38 8.43 9.50
N GLU A 162 -13.82 8.27 8.30
CA GLU A 162 -13.59 6.96 7.66
C GLU A 162 -12.75 6.06 8.57
N VAL A 163 -13.19 4.81 8.76
CA VAL A 163 -12.47 3.82 9.57
C VAL A 163 -11.96 2.70 8.68
N LYS A 164 -10.66 2.42 8.81
CA LYS A 164 -9.97 1.32 8.13
C LYS A 164 -9.38 0.34 9.15
N TYR A 165 -9.39 -0.94 8.79
CA TYR A 165 -8.84 -2.01 9.58
C TYR A 165 -7.69 -2.66 8.81
N PHE A 166 -6.53 -2.80 9.47
CA PHE A 166 -5.37 -3.43 8.86
C PHE A 166 -4.90 -4.60 9.72
N LEU A 167 -4.43 -5.64 9.06
CA LEU A 167 -3.82 -6.81 9.67
C LEU A 167 -2.36 -6.91 9.22
N SER A 168 -1.47 -7.13 10.19
CA SER A 168 -0.07 -7.46 9.91
C SER A 168 0.31 -8.76 10.60
N ASN A 169 1.12 -9.58 9.94
CA ASN A 169 1.75 -10.75 10.55
C ASN A 169 3.01 -10.40 11.35
N ARG A 170 3.27 -9.12 11.54
CA ARG A 170 4.32 -8.58 12.39
C ARG A 170 3.74 -7.65 13.43
N VAL A 171 4.33 -7.65 14.62
CA VAL A 171 3.89 -6.83 15.75
C VAL A 171 4.99 -5.79 16.07
N PRO A 172 4.63 -4.57 16.50
CA PRO A 172 5.62 -3.60 16.97
C PRO A 172 6.57 -4.20 18.02
N GLY A 173 7.86 -3.94 17.88
CA GLY A 173 8.93 -4.52 18.69
C GLY A 173 9.61 -5.75 18.08
N GLU A 174 9.01 -6.41 17.11
CA GLU A 174 9.66 -7.51 16.38
C GLU A 174 10.71 -6.99 15.38
N ARG A 175 11.62 -7.86 14.93
CA ARG A 175 12.58 -7.53 13.88
C ARG A 175 12.04 -7.93 12.51
N ASN A 176 12.24 -7.05 11.53
CA ASN A 176 11.94 -7.37 10.14
C ASN A 176 12.93 -8.43 9.63
N PRO A 177 12.45 -9.56 9.07
CA PRO A 177 13.32 -10.67 8.68
C PRO A 177 14.26 -10.32 7.52
N VAL A 178 13.92 -9.35 6.70
CA VAL A 178 14.71 -8.94 5.53
C VAL A 178 15.71 -7.84 5.89
N THR A 179 15.27 -6.82 6.64
CA THR A 179 16.09 -5.64 6.94
C THR A 179 16.78 -5.70 8.30
N GLY A 180 16.42 -6.64 9.17
CA GLY A 180 16.89 -6.72 10.55
C GLY A 180 16.44 -5.59 11.48
N LYS A 181 15.80 -4.54 10.94
CA LYS A 181 15.38 -3.36 11.71
C LYS A 181 14.16 -3.67 12.59
N CYS A 182 14.08 -2.97 13.74
CA CYS A 182 12.93 -3.06 14.63
C CYS A 182 11.68 -2.49 13.93
N ILE A 183 10.58 -3.25 13.98
CA ILE A 183 9.29 -2.85 13.43
C ILE A 183 8.60 -1.93 14.43
N SER A 184 8.30 -0.72 14.01
CA SER A 184 7.52 0.25 14.77
C SER A 184 6.08 0.34 14.23
N LEU A 185 5.16 0.87 15.04
CA LEU A 185 3.82 1.19 14.56
C LEU A 185 3.85 2.16 13.38
N ARG A 186 4.75 3.17 13.42
CA ARG A 186 4.97 4.10 12.30
C ARG A 186 5.32 3.34 11.02
N TRP A 187 6.22 2.37 11.08
CA TRP A 187 6.60 1.56 9.91
C TRP A 187 5.41 0.77 9.36
N LEU A 188 4.63 0.13 10.23
CA LEU A 188 3.42 -0.59 9.81
C LEU A 188 2.41 0.33 9.12
N LEU A 189 2.24 1.55 9.62
CA LEU A 189 1.37 2.56 8.99
C LEU A 189 1.92 3.02 7.64
N CYS A 190 3.23 3.24 7.52
CA CYS A 190 3.84 3.57 6.23
C CYS A 190 3.59 2.47 5.18
N VAL A 191 3.68 1.19 5.57
CA VAL A 191 3.37 0.06 4.67
C VAL A 191 1.88 0.02 4.34
N ALA A 192 1.00 0.10 5.35
CA ALA A 192 -0.46 0.03 5.18
C ALA A 192 -0.98 1.09 4.19
N PHE A 193 -0.56 2.33 4.39
CA PHE A 193 -0.99 3.46 3.55
C PHE A 193 -0.14 3.65 2.29
N GLY A 194 1.00 2.93 2.17
CA GLY A 194 1.85 2.94 0.98
C GLY A 194 1.21 2.29 -0.24
N ARG A 195 0.19 1.45 -0.07
CA ARG A 195 -0.55 0.77 -1.15
C ARG A 195 -1.07 1.74 -2.22
N TRP A 196 -1.48 2.93 -1.81
CA TRP A 196 -2.02 3.94 -2.73
C TRP A 196 -1.03 4.36 -3.85
N SER A 197 0.27 4.13 -3.67
CA SER A 197 1.28 4.44 -4.69
C SER A 197 1.05 3.67 -5.99
N ILE A 198 0.53 2.43 -5.93
CA ILE A 198 0.22 1.63 -7.13
C ILE A 198 -0.96 2.21 -7.92
N GLU A 199 -1.96 2.76 -7.23
CA GLU A 199 -3.10 3.42 -7.89
C GLU A 199 -2.64 4.67 -8.65
N SER A 200 -1.70 5.43 -8.07
CA SER A 200 -1.07 6.57 -8.76
C SER A 200 -0.24 6.14 -9.97
N CYS A 201 0.47 5.00 -9.87
CA CYS A 201 1.22 4.42 -10.98
C CYS A 201 0.28 4.04 -12.15
N PHE A 202 -0.80 3.31 -11.87
CA PHE A 202 -1.77 2.95 -12.90
C PHE A 202 -2.49 4.17 -13.49
N ARG A 203 -2.83 5.16 -12.67
CA ARG A 203 -3.42 6.39 -13.15
C ARG A 203 -2.47 7.11 -14.10
N GLN A 204 -1.21 7.30 -13.76
CA GLN A 204 -0.21 7.89 -14.66
C GLN A 204 -0.04 7.09 -15.94
N ALA A 205 0.01 5.76 -15.87
CA ALA A 205 0.12 4.92 -17.05
C ALA A 205 -1.09 5.08 -18.00
N LYS A 206 -2.30 5.28 -17.45
CA LYS A 206 -3.53 5.52 -18.22
C LYS A 206 -3.58 6.93 -18.80
N GLU A 207 -3.49 7.95 -17.92
CA GLU A 207 -3.67 9.35 -18.27
C GLU A 207 -2.55 9.88 -19.16
N GLU A 208 -1.30 9.44 -18.91
CA GLU A 208 -0.13 9.98 -19.60
C GLU A 208 0.35 9.11 -20.76
N LEU A 209 0.15 7.81 -20.71
CA LEU A 209 0.75 6.87 -21.65
C LEU A 209 -0.28 5.98 -22.37
N GLY A 210 -1.57 6.18 -22.12
CA GLY A 210 -2.64 5.50 -22.82
C GLY A 210 -2.73 4.00 -22.54
N LEU A 211 -2.43 3.55 -21.31
CA LEU A 211 -2.49 2.13 -20.93
C LEU A 211 -3.84 1.46 -21.26
N ASP A 212 -4.93 2.22 -21.21
CA ASP A 212 -6.30 1.78 -21.50
C ASP A 212 -6.81 2.24 -22.89
N HIS A 213 -5.97 2.85 -23.73
CA HIS A 213 -6.33 3.34 -25.06
C HIS A 213 -6.19 2.26 -26.16
N TYR A 214 -6.31 0.97 -25.81
CA TYR A 214 -6.28 -0.08 -26.83
C TYR A 214 -7.68 -0.34 -27.39
N GLU A 215 -7.79 -0.36 -28.73
CA GLU A 215 -9.04 -0.67 -29.44
C GLU A 215 -9.06 -2.11 -29.98
N VAL A 216 -7.98 -2.86 -29.77
CA VAL A 216 -7.79 -4.21 -30.29
C VAL A 216 -8.39 -5.25 -29.35
N ARG A 217 -8.95 -6.34 -29.93
CA ARG A 217 -9.54 -7.46 -29.19
C ARG A 217 -8.64 -8.69 -29.11
N GLY A 218 -7.61 -8.76 -29.95
CA GLY A 218 -6.70 -9.90 -30.02
C GLY A 218 -5.80 -10.00 -28.80
N TRP A 219 -5.70 -11.17 -28.18
CA TRP A 219 -4.88 -11.44 -26.99
C TRP A 219 -3.44 -10.92 -27.12
N ARG A 220 -2.75 -11.27 -28.22
CA ARG A 220 -1.36 -10.81 -28.49
C ARG A 220 -1.26 -9.30 -28.60
N CYS A 221 -2.22 -8.64 -29.25
CA CYS A 221 -2.23 -7.20 -29.42
C CYS A 221 -2.44 -6.46 -28.10
N ILE A 222 -3.36 -6.96 -27.24
CA ILE A 222 -3.59 -6.40 -25.90
C ILE A 222 -2.30 -6.50 -25.06
N HIS A 223 -1.66 -7.67 -25.04
CA HIS A 223 -0.42 -7.87 -24.31
C HIS A 223 0.71 -6.99 -24.83
N ARG A 224 0.87 -6.90 -26.16
CA ARG A 224 1.88 -6.03 -26.77
C ARG A 224 1.68 -4.56 -26.38
N HIS A 225 0.43 -4.07 -26.46
CA HIS A 225 0.09 -2.71 -26.03
C HIS A 225 0.45 -2.50 -24.56
N PHE A 226 0.07 -3.42 -23.70
CA PHE A 226 0.37 -3.37 -22.27
C PHE A 226 1.88 -3.29 -22.01
N TYR A 227 2.69 -4.17 -22.63
CA TYR A 227 4.13 -4.17 -22.42
C TYR A 227 4.79 -2.88 -22.95
N VAL A 228 4.41 -2.40 -24.14
CA VAL A 228 4.95 -1.16 -24.70
C VAL A 228 4.64 0.02 -23.77
N THR A 229 3.40 0.12 -23.30
CA THR A 229 3.00 1.19 -22.37
C THR A 229 3.77 1.14 -21.06
N GLN A 230 3.97 -0.06 -20.49
CA GLN A 230 4.76 -0.22 -19.25
C GLN A 230 6.23 0.12 -19.45
N LEU A 231 6.83 -0.23 -20.59
CA LEU A 231 8.20 0.16 -20.94
C LEU A 231 8.33 1.67 -21.10
N SER A 232 7.37 2.32 -21.75
CA SER A 232 7.32 3.78 -21.87
C SER A 232 7.21 4.47 -20.51
N HIS A 233 6.38 3.90 -19.60
CA HIS A 233 6.26 4.40 -18.23
C HIS A 233 7.58 4.26 -17.44
N LEU A 234 8.24 3.12 -17.55
CA LEU A 234 9.54 2.87 -16.92
C LEU A 234 10.61 3.82 -17.47
N PHE A 235 10.63 4.06 -18.77
CA PHE A 235 11.54 5.00 -19.42
C PHE A 235 11.36 6.42 -18.86
N CYS A 236 10.13 6.93 -18.85
CA CYS A 236 9.84 8.25 -18.31
C CYS A 236 10.17 8.37 -16.82
N ALA A 237 9.88 7.31 -16.03
CA ALA A 237 10.19 7.27 -14.62
C ALA A 237 11.71 7.27 -14.35
N ARG A 238 12.51 6.58 -15.17
CA ARG A 238 13.98 6.58 -15.08
C ARG A 238 14.57 7.94 -15.41
N ILE A 239 14.16 8.58 -16.50
CA ILE A 239 14.60 9.94 -16.84
C ILE A 239 14.32 10.90 -15.70
N ARG A 240 13.11 10.81 -15.12
CA ARG A 240 12.75 11.60 -13.93
C ARG A 240 13.69 11.33 -12.76
N GLN A 241 14.00 10.08 -12.49
CA GLN A 241 14.89 9.68 -11.39
C GLN A 241 16.32 10.17 -11.62
N GLU A 242 16.84 10.05 -12.84
CA GLU A 242 18.15 10.56 -13.21
C GLU A 242 18.23 12.08 -13.06
N TYR A 243 17.20 12.79 -13.49
CA TYR A 243 17.09 14.22 -13.28
C TYR A 243 17.07 14.58 -11.78
N ASP A 244 16.26 13.87 -10.98
CA ASP A 244 16.19 14.10 -9.53
C ASP A 244 17.52 13.81 -8.81
N ASN A 245 18.35 12.90 -9.33
CA ASN A 245 19.64 12.52 -8.78
C ASN A 245 20.83 13.33 -9.33
N SER A 246 20.67 14.09 -10.44
CA SER A 246 21.74 14.87 -11.04
C SER A 246 22.19 15.99 -10.11
N PRO A 247 23.51 16.27 -10.00
CA PRO A 247 24.02 17.40 -9.22
C PRO A 247 23.61 18.73 -9.85
N GLY A 248 23.24 19.71 -9.05
CA GLY A 248 22.89 21.06 -9.46
C GLY A 248 21.67 21.63 -8.72
N GLU A 249 21.51 22.94 -8.76
CA GLU A 249 20.30 23.61 -8.27
C GLU A 249 19.09 23.20 -9.13
N LYS A 250 18.12 22.54 -8.48
CA LYS A 250 16.88 22.13 -9.14
C LYS A 250 15.75 23.01 -8.65
N ALA A 251 15.14 23.72 -9.58
CA ALA A 251 14.03 24.60 -9.26
C ALA A 251 12.82 23.84 -8.69
N ASP A 252 12.49 22.66 -9.26
CA ASP A 252 11.39 21.80 -8.83
C ASP A 252 11.59 20.35 -9.35
N ARG A 253 10.92 19.39 -8.73
CA ARG A 253 10.86 17.99 -9.21
C ARG A 253 10.05 17.92 -10.49
N ILE A 254 10.57 17.25 -11.51
CA ILE A 254 9.83 17.02 -12.76
C ILE A 254 8.81 15.88 -12.59
N THR A 255 7.72 15.96 -13.36
CA THR A 255 6.68 14.93 -13.39
C THR A 255 6.85 13.99 -14.59
N VAL A 256 6.23 12.80 -14.54
CA VAL A 256 6.18 11.88 -15.70
C VAL A 256 5.53 12.56 -16.90
N GLU A 257 4.47 13.35 -16.69
CA GLU A 257 3.81 14.16 -17.73
C GLU A 257 4.79 15.09 -18.46
N GLN A 258 5.64 15.80 -17.70
CA GLN A 258 6.62 16.72 -18.29
C GLN A 258 7.69 15.99 -19.10
N VAL A 259 8.17 14.83 -18.59
CA VAL A 259 9.12 13.99 -19.35
C VAL A 259 8.47 13.53 -20.64
N ARG A 260 7.24 12.98 -20.59
CA ARG A 260 6.49 12.54 -21.76
C ARG A 260 6.31 13.68 -22.77
N SER A 261 5.87 14.85 -22.31
CA SER A 261 5.67 16.01 -23.17
C SER A 261 6.96 16.45 -23.87
N ALA A 262 8.08 16.48 -23.15
CA ALA A 262 9.38 16.83 -23.71
C ALA A 262 9.85 15.79 -24.75
N VAL A 263 9.68 14.49 -24.45
CA VAL A 263 10.03 13.39 -25.36
C VAL A 263 9.16 13.44 -26.62
N ASN A 264 7.85 13.68 -26.48
CA ASN A 264 6.97 13.80 -27.65
C ASN A 264 7.38 14.98 -28.56
N VAL A 265 7.63 16.17 -27.98
CA VAL A 265 8.10 17.31 -28.75
C VAL A 265 9.42 16.99 -29.45
N TRP A 266 10.35 16.30 -28.79
CA TRP A 266 11.61 15.88 -29.37
C TRP A 266 11.41 14.92 -30.55
N LEU A 267 10.56 13.89 -30.38
CA LEU A 267 10.23 12.92 -31.43
C LEU A 267 9.53 13.60 -32.63
N ASP A 268 8.53 14.47 -32.38
CA ASP A 268 7.75 15.15 -33.39
C ASP A 268 8.59 16.19 -34.19
N THR A 269 9.74 16.56 -33.67
CA THR A 269 10.63 17.54 -34.28
C THR A 269 11.97 16.96 -34.74
N ALA A 270 12.14 15.63 -34.65
CA ALA A 270 13.43 14.98 -34.97
C ALA A 270 14.00 15.35 -36.37
N ASP A 271 13.12 15.51 -37.36
CA ASP A 271 13.48 15.84 -38.74
C ASP A 271 13.57 17.34 -38.99
N LEU A 272 13.33 18.20 -37.99
CA LEU A 272 13.36 19.64 -38.14
C LEU A 272 14.77 20.21 -37.84
N PRO A 273 15.10 21.40 -38.41
CA PRO A 273 16.31 22.12 -38.02
C PRO A 273 16.37 22.38 -36.51
N ARG A 274 17.58 22.30 -35.94
CA ARG A 274 17.80 22.44 -34.47
C ARG A 274 17.20 23.72 -33.87
N ALA A 275 17.18 24.81 -34.63
CA ALA A 275 16.55 26.05 -34.18
C ALA A 275 15.05 25.89 -33.96
N SER A 276 14.34 25.25 -34.88
CA SER A 276 12.90 24.96 -34.79
C SER A 276 12.56 23.96 -33.67
N GLN A 277 13.43 22.96 -33.47
CA GLN A 277 13.31 22.04 -32.32
C GLN A 277 13.37 22.81 -31.00
N LEU A 278 14.37 23.67 -30.83
CA LEU A 278 14.55 24.47 -29.61
C LEU A 278 13.38 25.44 -29.38
N GLU A 279 12.85 26.03 -30.42
CA GLU A 279 11.69 26.94 -30.32
C GLU A 279 10.46 26.20 -29.79
N ARG A 280 10.15 25.00 -30.35
CA ARG A 280 9.03 24.18 -29.90
C ARG A 280 9.23 23.68 -28.46
N LEU A 281 10.44 23.25 -28.09
CA LEU A 281 10.75 22.86 -26.71
C LEU A 281 10.57 24.03 -25.74
N LYS A 282 11.01 25.25 -26.11
CA LYS A 282 10.79 26.46 -25.28
C LYS A 282 9.31 26.78 -25.12
N ALA A 283 8.50 26.63 -26.18
CA ALA A 283 7.06 26.84 -26.12
C ALA A 283 6.37 25.85 -25.19
N GLU A 284 6.73 24.56 -25.27
CA GLU A 284 6.20 23.54 -24.37
C GLU A 284 6.66 23.78 -22.93
N GLN A 285 7.92 24.13 -22.71
CA GLN A 285 8.42 24.49 -21.37
C GLN A 285 7.63 25.66 -20.78
N LYS A 286 7.36 26.72 -21.54
CA LYS A 286 6.56 27.86 -21.07
C LYS A 286 5.15 27.45 -20.68
N LYS A 287 4.51 26.58 -21.47
CA LYS A 287 3.19 26.01 -21.16
C LYS A 287 3.22 25.18 -19.87
N GLN A 288 4.21 24.29 -19.72
CA GLN A 288 4.37 23.45 -18.52
C GLN A 288 4.63 24.30 -17.27
N THR A 289 5.47 25.32 -17.36
CA THR A 289 5.74 26.26 -16.25
C THR A 289 4.46 26.97 -15.80
N TYR A 290 3.64 27.42 -16.73
CA TYR A 290 2.36 28.05 -16.41
C TYR A 290 1.43 27.12 -15.62
N TYR A 291 1.28 25.85 -16.06
CA TYR A 291 0.45 24.88 -15.34
C TYR A 291 1.04 24.51 -13.97
N GLN A 292 2.37 24.40 -13.86
CA GLN A 292 3.03 24.16 -12.57
C GLN A 292 2.74 25.26 -11.56
N GLU A 293 2.86 26.52 -11.97
CA GLU A 293 2.59 27.66 -11.08
C GLU A 293 1.12 27.66 -10.60
N ARG A 294 0.17 27.44 -11.52
CA ARG A 294 -1.24 27.32 -11.15
C ARG A 294 -1.50 26.18 -10.19
N ASN A 295 -0.94 25.00 -10.47
CA ASN A 295 -1.07 23.84 -9.59
C ASN A 295 -0.43 24.08 -8.22
N LYS A 296 0.70 24.80 -8.17
CA LYS A 296 1.38 25.19 -6.92
C LYS A 296 0.51 26.14 -6.09
N GLN A 297 -0.14 27.11 -6.70
CA GLN A 297 -1.07 28.03 -6.04
C GLN A 297 -2.30 27.29 -5.52
N ALA A 298 -2.92 26.42 -6.32
CA ALA A 298 -4.05 25.60 -5.91
C ALA A 298 -3.70 24.70 -4.72
N ARG A 299 -2.55 24.02 -4.76
CA ARG A 299 -2.07 23.19 -3.63
C ARG A 299 -1.87 24.00 -2.36
N LYS A 300 -1.28 25.20 -2.46
CA LYS A 300 -1.11 26.09 -1.30
C LYS A 300 -2.47 26.47 -0.68
N SER A 301 -3.45 26.84 -1.49
CA SER A 301 -4.80 27.17 -1.04
C SER A 301 -5.47 25.98 -0.35
N HIS A 302 -5.48 24.81 -1.00
CA HIS A 302 -6.06 23.59 -0.42
C HIS A 302 -5.38 23.18 0.88
N THR A 303 -4.04 23.24 0.92
CA THR A 303 -3.25 22.93 2.12
C THR A 303 -3.62 23.86 3.27
N LYS A 304 -3.71 25.18 3.02
CA LYS A 304 -4.12 26.17 4.03
C LYS A 304 -5.50 25.86 4.59
N THR A 305 -6.47 25.59 3.72
CA THR A 305 -7.83 25.24 4.12
C THR A 305 -7.86 23.96 4.95
N ARG A 306 -7.09 22.95 4.57
CA ARG A 306 -7.05 21.67 5.29
C ARG A 306 -6.39 21.80 6.66
N ILE A 307 -5.30 22.56 6.76
CA ILE A 307 -4.63 22.85 8.04
C ILE A 307 -5.59 23.60 8.98
N ALA A 308 -6.35 24.58 8.46
CA ALA A 308 -7.36 25.29 9.26
C ALA A 308 -8.42 24.32 9.83
N LYS A 309 -8.96 23.42 9.01
CA LYS A 309 -9.92 22.39 9.47
C LYS A 309 -9.34 21.44 10.51
N LEU A 310 -8.05 21.09 10.39
CA LEU A 310 -7.36 20.27 11.38
C LEU A 310 -7.15 21.01 12.69
N ALA A 311 -6.82 22.32 12.62
CA ALA A 311 -6.70 23.18 13.79
C ALA A 311 -8.04 23.35 14.53
N GLU A 312 -9.16 23.52 13.79
CA GLU A 312 -10.52 23.54 14.36
C GLU A 312 -10.85 22.21 15.08
N ALA A 313 -10.33 21.09 14.58
CA ALA A 313 -10.42 19.77 15.24
C ALA A 313 -9.40 19.59 16.40
N GLY A 314 -8.69 20.62 16.79
CA GLY A 314 -7.69 20.60 17.89
C GLY A 314 -6.42 19.83 17.54
N ILE A 315 -6.01 19.85 16.25
CA ILE A 315 -4.82 19.15 15.77
C ILE A 315 -3.78 20.13 15.25
N ASP A 316 -2.64 20.16 15.93
CA ASP A 316 -1.43 20.80 15.44
C ASP A 316 -0.62 19.78 14.61
N VAL A 317 -0.61 19.99 13.30
CA VAL A 317 0.01 19.05 12.34
C VAL A 317 1.52 18.92 12.53
N ASP A 318 2.19 19.96 13.06
CA ASP A 318 3.63 19.96 13.24
C ASP A 318 4.07 19.24 14.52
N ARG A 319 3.15 19.07 15.47
CA ARG A 319 3.40 18.41 16.77
C ARG A 319 3.04 16.93 16.80
N ILE A 320 2.37 16.40 15.77
CA ILE A 320 2.00 14.99 15.71
C ILE A 320 3.08 14.12 15.06
N LYS A 321 3.05 12.83 15.35
CA LYS A 321 3.94 11.85 14.72
C LYS A 321 3.71 11.82 13.21
N SER A 322 4.79 11.76 12.41
CA SER A 322 4.71 11.77 10.96
C SER A 322 5.23 10.46 10.36
N CYS A 323 4.48 9.89 9.42
CA CYS A 323 4.94 8.85 8.51
C CYS A 323 5.66 9.45 7.29
N VAL A 324 5.44 10.73 7.00
CA VAL A 324 6.14 11.45 5.93
C VAL A 324 7.60 11.64 6.34
N PRO A 325 8.58 11.27 5.50
CA PRO A 325 9.99 11.55 5.77
C PRO A 325 10.22 13.06 5.91
N ARG A 326 10.95 13.47 6.93
CA ARG A 326 11.38 14.87 7.03
C ARG A 326 12.53 15.10 6.04
N PRO A 327 12.66 16.31 5.45
CA PRO A 327 13.71 16.61 4.48
C PRO A 327 15.14 16.31 4.96
N ASN A 328 15.35 16.27 6.28
CA ASN A 328 16.64 16.09 6.93
C ASN A 328 16.78 14.78 7.72
N GLU A 329 15.87 13.82 7.61
CA GLU A 329 16.07 12.50 8.22
C GLU A 329 16.95 11.63 7.31
N PRO A 330 18.16 11.23 7.70
CA PRO A 330 18.96 10.27 6.94
C PRO A 330 18.25 8.91 7.00
N GLY A 331 17.69 8.44 5.90
CA GLY A 331 17.18 7.07 5.84
C GLY A 331 15.84 6.83 5.15
N GLY A 332 15.36 7.74 4.31
CA GLY A 332 14.15 7.54 3.49
C GLY A 332 14.41 7.08 2.05
N SER A 333 15.66 6.86 1.65
CA SER A 333 15.97 6.32 0.32
C SER A 333 15.75 4.80 0.34
N ILE A 334 14.86 4.33 -0.50
CA ILE A 334 14.89 2.95 -1.01
C ILE A 334 16.20 2.84 -1.80
N THR A 335 17.28 2.52 -1.12
CA THR A 335 18.56 2.21 -1.77
C THR A 335 18.39 0.85 -2.44
N THR A 336 18.05 0.87 -3.71
CA THR A 336 18.48 -0.18 -4.62
C THR A 336 19.99 -0.02 -4.74
N GLN A 337 20.77 -0.79 -3.96
CA GLN A 337 22.18 -0.96 -4.29
C GLN A 337 22.23 -1.66 -5.65
N PRO A 338 22.95 -1.12 -6.64
CA PRO A 338 23.23 -1.88 -7.84
C PRO A 338 24.13 -3.04 -7.43
N ASN A 339 23.68 -4.26 -7.63
CA ASN A 339 24.56 -5.43 -7.62
C ASN A 339 25.56 -5.22 -8.76
N ASN A 340 26.83 -5.13 -8.42
CA ASN A 340 27.92 -5.35 -9.36
C ASN A 340 27.75 -6.76 -9.95
N LEU A 341 27.43 -6.85 -11.22
CA LEU A 341 27.74 -7.97 -12.09
C LEU A 341 29.02 -7.63 -12.85
#